data_d3bfe63aa311adfdac3dcf760ee22c94
#
_entry.id   d3bfe63aa311adfdac3dcf760ee22c94
#
_cell.length_a   1.000
_cell.length_b   1.000
_cell.length_c   1.000
_cell.angle_alpha   90.00
_cell.angle_beta   90.00
_cell.angle_gamma   90.00
#
_symmetry.space_group_name_H-M   'P 1'
#
loop_
_entity.id
_entity.type
_entity.pdbx_description
1 polymer ?
#
loop_
_entity_poly.entity_id
_entity_poly.type
_entity_poly.pdbx_seq_one_letter_code
_entity_poly.pdbx_strand_id
1 'polypeptide(L)'
;MLEDSLKDAATVERSFSLLKCAGVFERIGGLILGKHEKFDDMGTGRKPYEILREVMGDVDFPVLAEFDCCHTHPMLTIPIGARVLLDAGAQTVTLLEE
;
A
#
# COMPACT_ATOMS: atom_id res chain seq x y z
N MET A 1 -1.24 4.14 5.21
CA MET A 1 -0.44 4.03 3.98
C MET A 1 0.76 3.12 4.21
N LEU A 2 1.10 2.32 3.22
CA LEU A 2 2.26 1.42 3.27
C LEU A 2 3.20 1.72 2.10
N GLU A 3 4.49 1.69 2.33
CA GLU A 3 5.52 1.71 1.28
C GLU A 3 6.83 1.16 1.83
N ASP A 4 7.73 0.77 0.94
CA ASP A 4 9.08 0.35 1.29
C ASP A 4 9.98 0.49 0.06
N SER A 5 11.28 0.30 0.24
CA SER A 5 12.25 0.33 -0.84
C SER A 5 13.32 -0.73 -0.66
N LEU A 6 13.94 -1.15 -1.76
CA LEU A 6 15.08 -2.09 -1.76
C LEU A 6 14.77 -3.43 -1.09
N LYS A 7 13.51 -3.88 -1.16
CA LYS A 7 13.09 -5.15 -0.55
C LYS A 7 12.78 -6.19 -1.62
N ASP A 8 12.87 -7.46 -1.24
CA ASP A 8 12.49 -8.57 -2.09
C ASP A 8 11.07 -9.07 -1.77
N ALA A 9 10.56 -9.96 -2.63
CA ALA A 9 9.20 -10.50 -2.48
C ALA A 9 8.99 -11.20 -1.15
N ALA A 10 9.96 -11.97 -0.68
CA ALA A 10 9.84 -12.70 0.59
C ALA A 10 9.74 -11.74 1.77
N THR A 11 10.56 -10.69 1.79
CA THR A 11 10.56 -9.69 2.85
C THR A 11 9.25 -8.89 2.86
N VAL A 12 8.75 -8.50 1.68
CA VAL A 12 7.48 -7.78 1.54
C VAL A 12 6.32 -8.63 2.03
N GLU A 13 6.28 -9.90 1.62
CA GLU A 13 5.23 -10.83 2.05
C GLU A 13 5.25 -11.02 3.58
N ARG A 14 6.44 -11.16 4.16
CA ARG A 14 6.59 -11.29 5.62
C ARG A 14 6.09 -10.04 6.33
N SER A 15 6.43 -8.86 5.83
CA SER A 15 5.99 -7.59 6.43
C SER A 15 4.48 -7.44 6.39
N PHE A 16 3.84 -7.77 5.27
CA PHE A 16 2.38 -7.72 5.15
C PHE A 16 1.71 -8.76 6.03
N SER A 17 2.28 -9.96 6.12
CA SER A 17 1.77 -11.02 6.98
C SER A 17 1.82 -10.61 8.46
N LEU A 18 2.88 -9.92 8.86
CA LEU A 18 3.01 -9.40 10.22
C LEU A 18 1.91 -8.39 10.53
N LEU A 19 1.60 -7.48 9.61
CA LEU A 19 0.50 -6.53 9.76
C LEU A 19 -0.85 -7.24 9.88
N LYS A 20 -1.07 -8.29 9.10
CA LYS A 20 -2.28 -9.10 9.18
C LYS A 20 -2.42 -9.76 10.55
N CYS A 21 -1.36 -10.38 11.04
CA CYS A 21 -1.34 -11.02 12.35
C CYS A 21 -1.57 -10.03 13.48
N ALA A 22 -1.13 -8.79 13.32
CA ALA A 22 -1.36 -7.72 14.29
C ALA A 22 -2.77 -7.14 14.24
N GLY A 23 -3.62 -7.59 13.32
CA GLY A 23 -4.99 -7.12 13.18
C GLY A 23 -5.15 -5.77 12.51
N VAL A 24 -4.12 -5.28 11.83
CA VAL A 24 -4.16 -3.94 11.20
C VAL A 24 -5.26 -3.85 10.15
N PHE A 25 -5.39 -4.88 9.30
CA PHE A 25 -6.37 -4.86 8.21
C PHE A 25 -7.82 -4.97 8.68
N GLU A 26 -8.04 -5.34 9.93
CA GLU A 26 -9.38 -5.37 10.53
C GLU A 26 -9.80 -4.02 11.10
N ARG A 27 -8.86 -3.08 11.24
CA ARG A 27 -9.07 -1.82 11.95
C ARG A 27 -8.98 -0.58 11.08
N ILE A 28 -8.60 -0.73 9.81
CA ILE A 28 -8.42 0.41 8.91
C ILE A 28 -9.64 0.59 8.02
N GLY A 29 -9.92 1.85 7.63
CA GLY A 29 -11.01 2.19 6.72
C GLY A 29 -10.60 2.28 5.26
N GLY A 30 -9.31 2.15 4.97
CA GLY A 30 -8.78 2.18 3.62
C GLY A 30 -7.28 1.99 3.61
N LEU A 31 -6.71 1.66 2.46
CA LEU A 31 -5.27 1.42 2.35
C LEU A 31 -4.73 2.04 1.07
N ILE A 32 -3.64 2.77 1.20
CA ILE A 32 -2.85 3.27 0.08
C ILE A 32 -1.51 2.56 0.11
N LEU A 33 -1.18 1.87 -0.98
CA LEU A 33 0.12 1.22 -1.16
C LEU A 33 0.95 2.04 -2.12
N GLY A 34 2.04 2.63 -1.64
CA GLY A 34 2.98 3.35 -2.47
C GLY A 34 3.78 2.41 -3.35
N LYS A 35 4.36 2.96 -4.42
CA LYS A 35 5.28 2.19 -5.25
C LYS A 35 6.51 1.83 -4.45
N HIS A 36 6.94 0.57 -4.57
CA HIS A 36 8.14 0.07 -3.92
C HIS A 36 9.34 0.31 -4.83
N GLU A 37 10.27 1.18 -4.41
CA GLU A 37 11.48 1.46 -5.15
C GLU A 37 12.38 0.21 -5.21
N LYS A 38 12.85 -0.12 -6.42
CA LYS A 38 13.81 -1.23 -6.64
C LYS A 38 13.37 -2.55 -6.01
N PHE A 39 12.10 -2.87 -6.15
CA PHE A 39 11.55 -4.12 -5.65
C PHE A 39 12.09 -5.29 -6.46
N ASP A 40 12.57 -6.32 -5.75
CA ASP A 40 13.03 -7.58 -6.33
C ASP A 40 11.93 -8.63 -6.20
N ASP A 41 11.36 -9.04 -7.32
CA ASP A 41 10.29 -10.05 -7.33
C ASP A 41 10.81 -11.48 -7.14
N MET A 42 12.10 -11.67 -7.06
CA MET A 42 12.76 -12.98 -6.92
C MET A 42 12.36 -13.97 -8.04
N GLY A 43 12.09 -13.45 -9.23
CA GLY A 43 11.69 -14.25 -10.39
C GLY A 43 10.24 -14.71 -10.38
N THR A 44 9.41 -14.26 -9.42
CA THR A 44 8.01 -14.68 -9.31
C THR A 44 7.07 -13.95 -10.25
N GLY A 45 7.47 -12.78 -10.76
CA GLY A 45 6.61 -11.90 -11.54
C GLY A 45 5.55 -11.18 -10.72
N ARG A 46 5.53 -11.37 -9.39
CA ARG A 46 4.54 -10.73 -8.52
C ARG A 46 4.96 -9.31 -8.16
N LYS A 47 4.03 -8.37 -8.24
CA LYS A 47 4.22 -7.00 -7.78
C LYS A 47 3.82 -6.88 -6.30
N PRO A 48 4.29 -5.85 -5.58
CA PRO A 48 3.91 -5.66 -4.18
C PRO A 48 2.41 -5.67 -3.93
N TYR A 49 1.59 -5.06 -4.79
CA TYR A 49 0.15 -5.05 -4.60
C TYR A 49 -0.47 -6.45 -4.76
N GLU A 50 0.12 -7.29 -5.60
CA GLU A 50 -0.34 -8.68 -5.77
C GLU A 50 -0.04 -9.50 -4.52
N ILE A 51 1.13 -9.31 -3.92
CA ILE A 51 1.51 -9.95 -2.66
C ILE A 51 0.58 -9.48 -1.53
N LEU A 52 0.32 -8.18 -1.45
CA LEU A 52 -0.59 -7.62 -0.45
C LEU A 52 -1.99 -8.23 -0.57
N ARG A 53 -2.49 -8.35 -1.80
CA ARG A 53 -3.81 -8.93 -2.06
C ARG A 53 -3.88 -10.40 -1.62
N GLU A 54 -2.84 -11.18 -1.88
CA GLU A 54 -2.76 -12.57 -1.44
C GLU A 54 -2.77 -12.68 0.08
N VAL A 55 -2.04 -11.80 0.76
CA VAL A 55 -1.94 -11.80 2.22
C VAL A 55 -3.23 -11.35 2.87
N MET A 56 -3.83 -10.25 2.39
CA MET A 56 -5.06 -9.71 2.98
C MET A 56 -6.26 -10.61 2.74
N GLY A 57 -6.34 -11.25 1.57
CA GLY A 57 -7.58 -11.90 1.14
C GLY A 57 -8.65 -10.86 0.79
N ASP A 58 -9.91 -11.26 0.94
CA ASP A 58 -11.03 -10.36 0.67
C ASP A 58 -11.17 -9.32 1.78
N VAL A 59 -11.24 -8.06 1.39
CA VAL A 59 -11.44 -6.93 2.29
C VAL A 59 -12.57 -6.05 1.78
N ASP A 60 -13.25 -5.35 2.70
CA ASP A 60 -14.40 -4.50 2.38
C ASP A 60 -14.06 -3.01 2.36
N PHE A 61 -12.80 -2.65 2.56
CA PHE A 61 -12.35 -1.27 2.47
C PHE A 61 -11.66 -0.98 1.13
N PRO A 62 -11.61 0.29 0.67
CA PRO A 62 -10.94 0.63 -0.57
C PRO A 62 -9.42 0.49 -0.47
N VAL A 63 -8.79 0.01 -1.54
CA VAL A 63 -7.34 -0.13 -1.67
C VAL A 63 -6.88 0.56 -2.95
N LEU A 64 -5.91 1.43 -2.83
CA LEU A 64 -5.26 2.09 -3.97
C LEU A 64 -3.79 1.72 -3.95
N ALA A 65 -3.30 1.11 -5.04
CA ALA A 65 -1.93 0.63 -5.15
C ALA A 65 -1.12 1.46 -6.13
N GLU A 66 0.20 1.29 -6.09
CA GLU A 66 1.16 1.98 -6.96
C GLU A 66 1.04 3.51 -6.90
N PHE A 67 0.73 4.02 -5.71
CA PHE A 67 0.61 5.45 -5.49
C PHE A 67 1.97 6.15 -5.56
N ASP A 68 2.03 7.29 -6.23
CA ASP A 68 3.27 8.04 -6.45
C ASP A 68 3.68 8.80 -5.20
N CYS A 69 4.46 8.13 -4.34
CA CYS A 69 4.95 8.75 -3.12
C CYS A 69 6.29 8.15 -2.69
N CYS A 70 6.90 8.80 -1.71
CA CYS A 70 8.05 8.29 -0.98
C CYS A 70 9.32 8.14 -1.83
N HIS A 71 9.72 6.93 -2.18
CA HIS A 71 11.04 6.68 -2.80
C HIS A 71 11.05 6.59 -4.33
N THR A 72 9.89 6.61 -4.97
CA THR A 72 9.80 6.52 -6.43
C THR A 72 9.50 7.86 -7.07
N HIS A 73 9.79 8.01 -8.36
CA HIS A 73 9.46 9.21 -9.13
C HIS A 73 8.32 8.92 -10.09
N PRO A 74 7.35 9.83 -10.23
CA PRO A 74 7.21 11.06 -9.47
C PRO A 74 6.88 10.82 -8.00
N MET A 75 7.26 11.76 -7.12
CA MET A 75 6.95 11.70 -5.69
C MET A 75 5.97 12.81 -5.33
N LEU A 76 4.92 12.44 -4.62
CA LEU A 76 3.94 13.38 -4.10
C LEU A 76 4.12 13.52 -2.59
N THR A 77 3.97 14.74 -2.10
CA THR A 77 4.01 15.02 -0.66
C THR A 77 2.65 14.68 -0.06
N ILE A 78 2.66 13.85 0.99
CA ILE A 78 1.43 13.44 1.69
C ILE A 78 1.56 13.87 3.15
N PRO A 79 0.62 14.69 3.66
CA PRO A 79 0.64 15.07 5.07
C PRO A 79 0.15 13.91 5.94
N ILE A 80 0.97 13.52 6.93
CA ILE A 80 0.61 12.49 7.90
C ILE A 80 -0.41 13.06 8.87
N GLY A 81 -1.46 12.29 9.16
CA GLY A 81 -2.51 12.70 10.08
C GLY A 81 -3.62 13.54 9.46
N ALA A 82 -3.50 13.92 8.19
CA ALA A 82 -4.57 14.64 7.50
C ALA A 82 -5.72 13.70 7.14
N ARG A 83 -6.93 14.24 7.08
CA ARG A 83 -8.09 13.50 6.59
C ARG A 83 -8.11 13.50 5.08
N VAL A 84 -8.38 12.33 4.51
CA VAL A 84 -8.44 12.17 3.06
C VAL A 84 -9.69 11.38 2.67
N LEU A 85 -10.14 11.63 1.44
CA LEU A 85 -11.13 10.79 0.78
C LEU A 85 -10.41 9.87 -0.19
N LEU A 86 -10.48 8.57 0.04
CA LEU A 86 -9.91 7.54 -0.84
C LEU A 86 -11.04 6.94 -1.68
N ASP A 87 -10.95 7.12 -2.99
CA ASP A 87 -11.89 6.55 -3.95
C ASP A 87 -11.14 5.58 -4.87
N ALA A 88 -11.28 4.29 -4.60
CA ALA A 88 -10.59 3.26 -5.36
C ALA A 88 -11.15 3.12 -6.79
N GLY A 89 -12.44 3.37 -6.98
CA GLY A 89 -13.05 3.33 -8.31
C GLY A 89 -12.53 4.43 -9.23
N ALA A 90 -12.40 5.64 -8.70
CA ALA A 90 -11.84 6.79 -9.43
C ALA A 90 -10.32 6.84 -9.37
N GLN A 91 -9.69 6.02 -8.52
CA GLN A 91 -8.25 6.01 -8.26
C GLN A 91 -7.73 7.37 -7.80
N THR A 92 -8.43 7.97 -6.84
CA THR A 92 -8.08 9.30 -6.33
C THR A 92 -7.93 9.30 -4.82
N VAL A 93 -7.05 10.18 -4.35
CA VAL A 93 -6.89 10.53 -2.94
C VAL A 93 -7.06 12.05 -2.85
N THR A 94 -8.07 12.47 -2.11
CA THR A 94 -8.39 13.90 -1.99
C THR A 94 -8.20 14.34 -0.55
N LEU A 95 -7.44 15.42 -0.34
CA LEU A 95 -7.31 16.04 0.97
C LEU A 95 -8.63 16.73 1.33
N LEU A 96 -9.11 16.45 2.53
CA LEU A 96 -10.31 17.09 3.06
C LEU A 96 -9.91 18.27 3.92
N GLU A 97 -10.58 19.41 3.71
CA GLU A 97 -10.43 20.56 4.58
C GLU A 97 -11.23 20.32 5.87
N GLU A 98 -10.64 20.74 6.97
CA GLU A 98 -11.31 20.70 8.27
C GLU A 98 -12.12 21.94 8.54
#